data_341ebe9f4e385f84477fd27cd0c8bc92
#
_entry.id   341ebe9f4e385f84477fd27cd0c8bc92
#
_cell.length_a   1.000
_cell.length_b   1.000
_cell.length_c   1.000
_cell.angle_alpha   90.00
_cell.angle_beta   90.00
_cell.angle_gamma   90.00
#
_symmetry.space_group_name_H-M   'P 1'
#
loop_
_entity.id
_entity.type
_entity.pdbx_description
1 polymer ?
#
loop_
_entity_poly.entity_id
_entity_poly.type
_entity_poly.pdbx_seq_one_letter_code
_entity_poly.pdbx_strand_id
1 'polypeptide(L)'
;IENQAKLAQKLVENTCAEKAFFANSGAEANEGAFKLAKIYYYKKGLDKYEIITLDTSLHGRTLATVAATGQEKYQKPYRPLTPGFKQVEPNNFKAIEDAVTDKTAAIMIELIQGESGVHPMDKEYVEKLRKLCDEKDIILIFDEVQTGMGRTGYLFAHQMYGVEPDIFTS
;
A
#
# COMPACT_ATOMS: atom_id res chain seq x y z
N ILE A 1 0.35 -6.32 26.12
CA ILE A 1 -0.74 -5.52 26.72
C ILE A 1 -2.08 -6.10 26.25
N GLU A 2 -3.00 -6.38 27.18
CA GLU A 2 -4.23 -7.16 26.93
C GLU A 2 -5.11 -6.57 25.81
N ASN A 3 -5.39 -5.28 25.84
CA ASN A 3 -6.24 -4.63 24.83
C ASN A 3 -5.64 -4.68 23.41
N GLN A 4 -4.33 -4.58 23.29
CA GLN A 4 -3.64 -4.70 22.01
C GLN A 4 -3.77 -6.13 21.44
N ALA A 5 -3.63 -7.15 22.29
CA ALA A 5 -3.82 -8.54 21.88
C ALA A 5 -5.27 -8.81 21.44
N LYS A 6 -6.25 -8.30 22.21
CA LYS A 6 -7.68 -8.40 21.85
C LYS A 6 -8.01 -7.70 20.54
N LEU A 7 -7.42 -6.52 20.28
CA LEU A 7 -7.61 -5.81 19.01
C LEU A 7 -6.98 -6.59 17.86
N ALA A 8 -5.76 -7.10 18.03
CA ALA A 8 -5.11 -7.92 17.02
C ALA A 8 -5.96 -9.15 16.67
N GLN A 9 -6.49 -9.83 17.67
CA GLN A 9 -7.38 -10.97 17.47
C GLN A 9 -8.63 -10.59 16.67
N LYS A 10 -9.30 -9.49 17.04
CA LYS A 10 -10.49 -9.02 16.31
C LYS A 10 -10.18 -8.66 14.84
N LEU A 11 -9.02 -8.05 14.57
CA LEU A 11 -8.61 -7.73 13.21
C LEU A 11 -8.39 -9.02 12.40
N VAL A 12 -7.67 -10.00 12.95
CA VAL A 12 -7.42 -11.29 12.29
C VAL A 12 -8.72 -12.06 12.04
N GLU A 13 -9.65 -12.07 12.99
CA GLU A 13 -10.94 -12.77 12.86
C GLU A 13 -11.88 -12.14 11.82
N ASN A 14 -11.71 -10.86 11.49
CA ASN A 14 -12.65 -10.12 10.63
C ASN A 14 -12.04 -9.60 9.32
N THR A 15 -10.79 -9.96 9.02
CA THR A 15 -10.09 -9.55 7.79
C THR A 15 -9.31 -10.70 7.18
N CYS A 16 -8.63 -10.45 6.07
CA CYS A 16 -7.71 -11.39 5.46
C CYS A 16 -6.34 -11.48 6.17
N ALA A 17 -6.09 -10.64 7.18
CA ALA A 17 -4.81 -10.62 7.89
C ALA A 17 -4.65 -11.83 8.82
N GLU A 18 -3.46 -12.40 8.84
CA GLU A 18 -3.07 -13.45 9.82
C GLU A 18 -2.37 -12.86 11.05
N LYS A 19 -1.84 -11.66 10.95
CA LYS A 19 -1.07 -10.98 11.99
C LYS A 19 -1.32 -9.48 11.96
N ALA A 20 -1.16 -8.82 13.09
CA ALA A 20 -1.24 -7.36 13.22
C ALA A 20 0.05 -6.81 13.86
N PHE A 21 0.51 -5.68 13.33
CA PHE A 21 1.58 -4.87 13.88
C PHE A 21 1.01 -3.49 14.18
N PHE A 22 1.30 -2.95 15.35
CA PHE A 22 0.78 -1.64 15.78
C PHE A 22 1.85 -0.57 15.68
N ALA A 23 1.47 0.57 15.14
CA ALA A 23 2.28 1.78 15.01
C ALA A 23 1.51 2.98 15.57
N ASN A 24 2.12 4.17 15.59
CA ASN A 24 1.48 5.36 16.19
C ASN A 24 0.76 6.23 15.15
N SER A 25 0.95 5.98 13.88
CA SER A 25 0.35 6.78 12.78
C SER A 25 0.29 5.98 11.49
N GLY A 26 -0.54 6.44 10.53
CA GLY A 26 -0.58 5.87 9.19
C GLY A 26 0.77 5.93 8.47
N ALA A 27 1.55 7.01 8.66
CA ALA A 27 2.90 7.10 8.09
C ALA A 27 3.81 6.00 8.63
N GLU A 28 3.79 5.73 9.94
CA GLU A 28 4.58 4.64 10.54
C GLU A 28 4.09 3.26 10.10
N ALA A 29 2.78 3.07 9.95
CA ALA A 29 2.22 1.84 9.42
C ALA A 29 2.72 1.58 7.97
N ASN A 30 2.73 2.61 7.13
CA ASN A 30 3.24 2.53 5.76
C ASN A 30 4.75 2.29 5.71
N GLU A 31 5.54 2.92 6.58
CA GLU A 31 6.97 2.60 6.76
C GLU A 31 7.16 1.12 7.13
N GLY A 32 6.32 0.61 8.03
CA GLY A 32 6.30 -0.80 8.41
C GLY A 32 6.02 -1.71 7.20
N ALA A 33 5.03 -1.37 6.38
CA ALA A 33 4.68 -2.11 5.18
C ALA A 33 5.83 -2.13 4.15
N PHE A 34 6.48 -0.98 3.89
CA PHE A 34 7.65 -0.90 3.01
C PHE A 34 8.80 -1.79 3.49
N LYS A 35 9.10 -1.71 4.78
CA LYS A 35 10.16 -2.52 5.40
C LYS A 35 9.83 -4.01 5.35
N LEU A 36 8.57 -4.38 5.59
CA LEU A 36 8.13 -5.77 5.54
C LEU A 36 8.26 -6.34 4.12
N ALA A 37 7.84 -5.58 3.10
CA ALA A 37 8.00 -5.99 1.71
C ALA A 37 9.48 -6.21 1.34
N LYS A 38 10.36 -5.28 1.71
CA LYS A 38 11.81 -5.39 1.41
C LYS A 38 12.48 -6.55 2.15
N ILE A 39 12.21 -6.72 3.46
CA ILE A 39 12.83 -7.80 4.25
C ILE A 39 12.34 -9.19 3.82
N TYR A 40 11.10 -9.30 3.32
CA TYR A 40 10.56 -10.54 2.78
C TYR A 40 11.42 -11.07 1.63
N TYR A 41 11.72 -10.23 0.63
CA TYR A 41 12.55 -10.63 -0.50
C TYR A 41 14.02 -10.78 -0.14
N TYR A 42 14.54 -9.93 0.73
CA TYR A 42 15.90 -10.10 1.25
C TYR A 42 16.12 -11.49 1.89
N LYS A 43 15.15 -11.95 2.70
CA LYS A 43 15.20 -13.28 3.31
C LYS A 43 15.06 -14.42 2.30
N LYS A 44 14.44 -14.18 1.16
CA LYS A 44 14.37 -15.13 0.03
C LYS A 44 15.63 -15.11 -0.85
N GLY A 45 16.60 -14.23 -0.56
CA GLY A 45 17.78 -14.04 -1.39
C GLY A 45 17.51 -13.34 -2.72
N LEU A 46 16.39 -12.60 -2.82
CA LEU A 46 15.97 -11.86 -4.02
C LEU A 46 16.25 -10.37 -3.85
N ASP A 47 16.81 -9.75 -4.90
CA ASP A 47 17.14 -8.32 -4.94
C ASP A 47 15.93 -7.50 -5.42
N LYS A 48 14.84 -7.52 -4.64
CA LYS A 48 13.63 -6.73 -4.88
C LYS A 48 13.47 -5.66 -3.80
N TYR A 49 13.37 -4.41 -4.21
CA TYR A 49 13.32 -3.26 -3.28
C TYR A 49 12.52 -2.07 -3.81
N GLU A 50 12.16 -2.05 -5.09
CA GLU A 50 11.36 -0.97 -5.67
C GLU A 50 9.89 -1.09 -5.26
N ILE A 51 9.26 0.04 -5.00
CA ILE A 51 7.84 0.13 -4.64
C ILE A 51 7.16 1.07 -5.64
N ILE A 52 6.12 0.57 -6.30
CA ILE A 52 5.29 1.37 -7.20
C ILE A 52 4.11 1.92 -6.39
N THR A 53 3.87 3.21 -6.52
CA THR A 53 2.72 3.91 -5.94
C THR A 53 1.98 4.68 -7.04
N LEU A 54 0.90 5.37 -6.70
CA LEU A 54 0.11 6.11 -7.68
C LEU A 54 0.38 7.61 -7.59
N ASP A 55 0.28 8.29 -8.73
CA ASP A 55 0.16 9.74 -8.76
C ASP A 55 -1.05 10.19 -7.93
N THR A 56 -0.99 11.40 -7.41
CA THR A 56 -2.03 12.00 -6.55
C THR A 56 -2.31 11.28 -5.23
N SER A 57 -1.53 10.25 -4.89
CA SER A 57 -1.63 9.52 -3.61
C SER A 57 -1.10 10.32 -2.42
N LEU A 58 -1.49 9.88 -1.20
CA LEU A 58 -0.91 10.34 0.06
C LEU A 58 -0.64 9.14 0.98
N HIS A 59 0.64 8.90 1.31
CA HIS A 59 1.04 7.79 2.18
C HIS A 59 1.70 8.24 3.49
N GLY A 60 1.92 9.54 3.68
CA GLY A 60 2.46 10.11 4.90
C GLY A 60 3.50 11.20 4.67
N ARG A 61 4.13 11.63 5.77
CA ARG A 61 5.07 12.78 5.81
C ARG A 61 6.46 12.43 6.35
N THR A 62 6.77 11.16 6.61
CA THR A 62 8.15 10.71 6.84
C THR A 62 8.92 10.72 5.53
N LEU A 63 10.24 10.64 5.55
CA LEU A 63 11.05 10.76 4.33
C LEU A 63 10.71 9.70 3.28
N ALA A 64 10.48 8.44 3.69
CA ALA A 64 10.09 7.40 2.74
C ALA A 64 8.63 7.53 2.29
N THR A 65 7.70 7.84 3.20
CA THR A 65 6.28 8.02 2.81
C THR A 65 6.06 9.27 1.97
N VAL A 66 6.85 10.34 2.12
CA VAL A 66 6.86 11.48 1.21
C VAL A 66 7.35 11.05 -0.18
N ALA A 67 8.40 10.23 -0.25
CA ALA A 67 8.89 9.72 -1.53
C ALA A 67 7.84 8.81 -2.23
N ALA A 68 7.04 8.07 -1.45
CA ALA A 68 5.94 7.24 -1.94
C ALA A 68 4.72 8.07 -2.36
N THR A 69 4.53 9.27 -1.81
CA THR A 69 3.39 10.16 -2.04
C THR A 69 3.48 10.82 -3.41
N GLY A 70 2.58 10.51 -4.32
CA GLY A 70 2.59 10.98 -5.71
C GLY A 70 2.13 12.44 -5.89
N GLN A 71 2.59 13.37 -5.05
CA GLN A 71 2.24 14.79 -5.10
C GLN A 71 3.47 15.68 -4.96
N GLU A 72 3.84 16.34 -6.05
CA GLU A 72 5.01 17.21 -6.17
C GLU A 72 5.07 18.28 -5.06
N LYS A 73 3.92 18.84 -4.68
CA LYS A 73 3.84 19.87 -3.62
C LYS A 73 4.42 19.40 -2.27
N TYR A 74 4.32 18.09 -1.98
CA TYR A 74 4.85 17.52 -0.76
C TYR A 74 6.29 17.02 -0.91
N GLN A 75 6.70 16.62 -2.10
CA GLN A 75 8.03 16.08 -2.36
C GLN A 75 9.10 17.16 -2.54
N LYS A 76 8.74 18.27 -3.20
CA LYS A 76 9.69 19.33 -3.61
C LYS A 76 10.59 19.85 -2.48
N PRO A 77 10.08 20.12 -1.25
CA PRO A 77 10.92 20.63 -0.16
C PRO A 77 11.95 19.64 0.38
N TYR A 78 11.78 18.33 0.10
CA TYR A 78 12.56 17.24 0.72
C TYR A 78 13.45 16.50 -0.27
N ARG A 79 13.73 17.10 -1.41
CA ARG A 79 14.69 16.53 -2.40
C ARG A 79 16.14 16.63 -1.92
N PRO A 80 16.99 15.59 -2.21
CA PRO A 80 16.67 14.39 -2.95
C PRO A 80 15.80 13.43 -2.15
N LEU A 81 14.81 12.82 -2.81
CA LEU A 81 13.87 11.89 -2.19
C LEU A 81 14.55 10.56 -1.83
N THR A 82 13.98 9.85 -0.88
CA THR A 82 14.34 8.46 -0.60
C THR A 82 14.17 7.63 -1.88
N PRO A 83 15.23 6.92 -2.34
CA PRO A 83 15.18 6.16 -3.59
C PRO A 83 14.32 4.91 -3.49
N GLY A 84 13.93 4.37 -4.66
CA GLY A 84 13.22 3.10 -4.78
C GLY A 84 11.69 3.23 -4.86
N PHE A 85 11.17 4.44 -5.03
CA PHE A 85 9.74 4.68 -5.28
C PHE A 85 9.52 5.17 -6.73
N LYS A 86 8.47 4.63 -7.36
CA LYS A 86 8.00 5.04 -8.69
C LYS A 86 6.53 5.37 -8.63
N GLN A 87 6.12 6.52 -9.14
CA GLN A 87 4.71 6.90 -9.26
C GLN A 87 4.23 6.63 -10.68
N VAL A 88 2.97 6.17 -10.79
CA VAL A 88 2.28 5.96 -12.06
C VAL A 88 0.83 6.44 -11.98
N GLU A 89 0.22 6.68 -13.12
CA GLU A 89 -1.15 7.17 -13.21
C GLU A 89 -2.15 6.15 -12.65
N PRO A 90 -3.08 6.57 -11.75
CA PRO A 90 -4.14 5.71 -11.22
C PRO A 90 -5.10 5.23 -12.32
N ASN A 91 -5.68 4.04 -12.15
CA ASN A 91 -6.56 3.38 -13.11
C ASN A 91 -5.94 3.12 -14.51
N ASN A 92 -4.63 3.26 -14.63
CA ASN A 92 -3.88 2.95 -15.85
C ASN A 92 -3.06 1.66 -15.63
N PHE A 93 -3.67 0.51 -15.95
CA PHE A 93 -3.00 -0.78 -15.75
C PHE A 93 -1.73 -0.92 -16.59
N LYS A 94 -1.73 -0.38 -17.83
CA LYS A 94 -0.54 -0.39 -18.69
C LYS A 94 0.64 0.36 -18.07
N ALA A 95 0.40 1.48 -17.39
CA ALA A 95 1.44 2.22 -16.69
C ALA A 95 2.07 1.39 -15.56
N ILE A 96 1.28 0.58 -14.84
CA ILE A 96 1.81 -0.37 -13.84
C ILE A 96 2.67 -1.44 -14.53
N GLU A 97 2.18 -2.07 -15.60
CA GLU A 97 2.94 -3.11 -16.32
C GLU A 97 4.31 -2.58 -16.80
N ASP A 98 4.33 -1.37 -17.35
CA ASP A 98 5.56 -0.73 -17.86
C ASP A 98 6.53 -0.33 -16.73
N ALA A 99 6.03 -0.03 -15.53
CA ALA A 99 6.84 0.32 -14.37
C ALA A 99 7.42 -0.89 -13.63
N VAL A 100 6.80 -2.06 -13.75
CA VAL A 100 7.25 -3.30 -13.10
C VAL A 100 8.59 -3.77 -13.69
N THR A 101 9.52 -4.09 -12.81
CA THR A 101 10.82 -4.67 -13.15
C THR A 101 11.10 -5.92 -12.30
N ASP A 102 12.21 -6.59 -12.53
CA ASP A 102 12.70 -7.68 -11.69
C ASP A 102 13.07 -7.21 -10.26
N LYS A 103 13.19 -5.89 -10.05
CA LYS A 103 13.47 -5.26 -8.75
C LYS A 103 12.20 -4.84 -8.00
N THR A 104 11.02 -4.96 -8.60
CA THR A 104 9.76 -4.55 -7.96
C THR A 104 9.43 -5.48 -6.80
N ALA A 105 9.41 -4.93 -5.59
CA ALA A 105 9.03 -5.64 -4.37
C ALA A 105 7.53 -5.51 -4.08
N ALA A 106 6.96 -4.33 -4.28
CA ALA A 106 5.56 -4.08 -3.93
C ALA A 106 4.89 -3.07 -4.86
N ILE A 107 3.56 -3.17 -4.94
CA ILE A 107 2.68 -2.14 -5.45
C ILE A 107 1.80 -1.70 -4.28
N MET A 108 1.80 -0.40 -3.96
CA MET A 108 0.95 0.18 -2.92
C MET A 108 -0.03 1.16 -3.52
N ILE A 109 -1.31 0.99 -3.18
CA ILE A 109 -2.39 1.88 -3.63
C ILE A 109 -3.34 2.22 -2.47
N GLU A 110 -4.00 3.37 -2.57
CA GLU A 110 -5.25 3.66 -1.89
C GLU A 110 -6.39 3.16 -2.78
N LEU A 111 -7.33 2.37 -2.25
CA LEU A 111 -8.51 1.93 -3.02
C LEU A 111 -9.44 3.11 -3.37
N ILE A 112 -9.41 4.13 -2.54
CA ILE A 112 -10.04 5.43 -2.79
C ILE A 112 -9.04 6.49 -2.34
N GLN A 113 -8.50 7.26 -3.27
CA GLN A 113 -7.62 8.38 -2.94
C GLN A 113 -8.45 9.48 -2.30
N GLY A 114 -8.30 9.69 -0.99
CA GLY A 114 -9.14 10.62 -0.25
C GLY A 114 -8.62 12.05 -0.23
N GLU A 115 -7.32 12.25 -0.09
CA GLU A 115 -6.73 13.59 0.11
C GLU A 115 -6.75 14.45 -1.14
N SER A 116 -6.57 13.85 -2.30
CA SER A 116 -6.56 14.57 -3.59
C SER A 116 -7.94 14.83 -4.19
N GLY A 117 -9.04 14.36 -3.55
CA GLY A 117 -10.41 14.61 -4.00
C GLY A 117 -11.25 13.37 -4.24
N VAL A 118 -11.27 12.39 -3.40
CA VAL A 118 -12.14 11.19 -3.43
C VAL A 118 -12.21 10.52 -4.82
N HIS A 119 -11.11 9.88 -5.21
CA HIS A 119 -11.00 9.18 -6.48
C HIS A 119 -10.96 7.65 -6.23
N PRO A 120 -12.07 6.93 -6.48
CA PRO A 120 -12.08 5.47 -6.35
C PRO A 120 -11.30 4.82 -7.50
N MET A 121 -10.63 3.72 -7.18
CA MET A 121 -10.05 2.84 -8.19
C MET A 121 -11.14 1.99 -8.83
N ASP A 122 -11.01 1.72 -10.12
CA ASP A 122 -11.90 0.80 -10.82
C ASP A 122 -11.71 -0.63 -10.32
N LYS A 123 -12.82 -1.34 -10.10
CA LYS A 123 -12.75 -2.72 -9.59
C LYS A 123 -11.91 -3.63 -10.49
N GLU A 124 -12.11 -3.55 -11.79
CA GLU A 124 -11.34 -4.34 -12.78
C GLU A 124 -9.84 -4.03 -12.70
N TYR A 125 -9.47 -2.76 -12.48
CA TYR A 125 -8.07 -2.37 -12.29
C TYR A 125 -7.46 -3.04 -11.06
N VAL A 126 -8.16 -3.02 -9.92
CA VAL A 126 -7.70 -3.65 -8.67
C VAL A 126 -7.59 -5.18 -8.82
N GLU A 127 -8.54 -5.82 -9.48
CA GLU A 127 -8.49 -7.26 -9.78
C GLU A 127 -7.28 -7.62 -10.66
N LYS A 128 -6.99 -6.80 -11.68
CA LYS A 128 -5.79 -6.97 -12.53
C LYS A 128 -4.49 -6.78 -11.75
N LEU A 129 -4.45 -5.81 -10.80
CA LEU A 129 -3.29 -5.63 -9.93
C LEU A 129 -3.03 -6.87 -9.08
N ARG A 130 -4.08 -7.46 -8.47
CA ARG A 130 -3.92 -8.68 -7.69
C ARG A 130 -3.33 -9.81 -8.53
N LYS A 131 -3.89 -10.03 -9.72
CA LYS A 131 -3.40 -11.05 -10.64
C LYS A 131 -1.94 -10.82 -11.06
N LEU A 132 -1.59 -9.60 -11.42
CA LEU A 132 -0.22 -9.24 -11.78
C LEU A 132 0.76 -9.51 -10.62
N CYS A 133 0.38 -9.11 -9.41
CA CYS A 133 1.19 -9.33 -8.21
C CYS A 133 1.41 -10.83 -7.95
N ASP A 134 0.38 -11.66 -8.10
CA ASP A 134 0.49 -13.10 -7.95
C ASP A 134 1.41 -13.71 -9.02
N GLU A 135 1.25 -13.32 -10.28
CA GLU A 135 2.06 -13.83 -11.41
C GLU A 135 3.54 -13.43 -11.34
N LYS A 136 3.83 -12.25 -10.79
CA LYS A 136 5.19 -11.68 -10.75
C LYS A 136 5.88 -11.82 -9.40
N ASP A 137 5.26 -12.48 -8.43
CA ASP A 137 5.74 -12.51 -7.04
C ASP A 137 6.03 -11.10 -6.53
N ILE A 138 5.00 -10.23 -6.51
CA ILE A 138 5.04 -8.84 -6.03
C ILE A 138 4.02 -8.71 -4.89
N ILE A 139 4.39 -8.03 -3.81
CA ILE A 139 3.50 -7.79 -2.67
C ILE A 139 2.51 -6.68 -3.03
N LEU A 140 1.20 -6.97 -2.89
CA LEU A 140 0.14 -5.97 -3.03
C LEU A 140 -0.18 -5.36 -1.66
N ILE A 141 -0.07 -4.03 -1.56
CA ILE A 141 -0.31 -3.28 -0.34
C ILE A 141 -1.49 -2.33 -0.56
N PHE A 142 -2.50 -2.38 0.31
CA PHE A 142 -3.57 -1.39 0.34
C PHE A 142 -3.36 -0.45 1.53
N ASP A 143 -3.19 0.85 1.23
CA ASP A 143 -3.25 1.91 2.24
C ASP A 143 -4.71 2.21 2.54
N GLU A 144 -5.19 1.72 3.66
CA GLU A 144 -6.56 1.92 4.14
C GLU A 144 -6.63 2.85 5.36
N VAL A 145 -5.64 3.70 5.54
CA VAL A 145 -5.63 4.71 6.62
C VAL A 145 -6.88 5.62 6.55
N GLN A 146 -7.35 5.96 5.35
CA GLN A 146 -8.58 6.72 5.18
C GLN A 146 -9.82 5.88 4.89
N THR A 147 -9.68 4.70 4.32
CA THR A 147 -10.80 3.87 3.85
C THR A 147 -11.20 2.77 4.82
N GLY A 148 -10.37 2.50 5.83
CA GLY A 148 -10.62 1.47 6.83
C GLY A 148 -11.61 1.86 7.91
N MET A 149 -11.82 0.95 8.85
CA MET A 149 -12.60 1.12 10.08
C MET A 149 -14.05 1.56 9.84
N GLY A 150 -14.68 1.05 8.79
CA GLY A 150 -16.10 1.29 8.50
C GLY A 150 -16.40 2.51 7.62
N ARG A 151 -15.38 3.28 7.18
CA ARG A 151 -15.58 4.52 6.42
C ARG A 151 -16.39 4.32 5.15
N THR A 152 -16.22 3.20 4.46
CA THR A 152 -16.89 2.88 3.18
C THR A 152 -18.16 2.03 3.33
N GLY A 153 -18.59 1.76 4.56
CA GLY A 153 -19.70 0.83 4.85
C GLY A 153 -19.25 -0.63 5.04
N TYR A 154 -17.98 -0.91 4.81
CA TYR A 154 -17.31 -2.18 5.13
C TYR A 154 -16.27 -1.94 6.20
N LEU A 155 -15.85 -2.97 6.93
CA LEU A 155 -14.79 -2.81 7.94
C LEU A 155 -13.51 -2.27 7.28
N PHE A 156 -13.15 -2.83 6.12
CA PHE A 156 -12.09 -2.32 5.25
C PHE A 156 -12.56 -2.28 3.79
N ALA A 157 -12.10 -1.30 3.02
CA ALA A 157 -12.53 -1.13 1.63
C ALA A 157 -12.16 -2.31 0.72
N HIS A 158 -11.09 -3.05 0.99
CA HIS A 158 -10.76 -4.24 0.21
C HIS A 158 -11.88 -5.28 0.23
N GLN A 159 -12.69 -5.35 1.30
CA GLN A 159 -13.86 -6.22 1.37
C GLN A 159 -14.97 -5.79 0.39
N MET A 160 -15.13 -4.48 0.17
CA MET A 160 -16.05 -3.94 -0.84
C MET A 160 -15.60 -4.31 -2.27
N TYR A 161 -14.28 -4.27 -2.52
CA TYR A 161 -13.72 -4.66 -3.82
C TYR A 161 -13.69 -6.18 -4.03
N GLY A 162 -13.74 -6.98 -2.96
CA GLY A 162 -13.60 -8.43 -3.04
C GLY A 162 -12.19 -8.88 -3.45
N VAL A 163 -11.18 -8.05 -3.17
CA VAL A 163 -9.77 -8.31 -3.49
C VAL A 163 -8.95 -8.24 -2.22
N GLU A 164 -8.24 -9.30 -1.90
CA GLU A 164 -7.41 -9.37 -0.70
C GLU A 164 -5.98 -8.92 -0.99
N PRO A 165 -5.43 -7.95 -0.24
CA PRO A 165 -4.03 -7.58 -0.30
C PRO A 165 -3.16 -8.57 0.49
N ASP A 166 -1.84 -8.53 0.26
CA ASP A 166 -0.87 -9.22 1.12
C ASP A 166 -0.63 -8.43 2.42
N ILE A 167 -0.70 -7.10 2.33
CA ILE A 167 -0.58 -6.19 3.46
C ILE A 167 -1.64 -5.09 3.31
N PHE A 168 -2.27 -4.71 4.39
CA PHE A 168 -2.99 -3.43 4.44
C PHE A 168 -2.61 -2.64 5.69
N THR A 169 -2.67 -1.32 5.58
CA THR A 169 -2.37 -0.37 6.66
C THR A 169 -3.62 0.43 7.01
N SER A 170 -3.81 0.75 8.30
CA SER A 170 -4.99 1.49 8.76
C SER A 170 -4.68 2.33 10.01
#